data_52867e08603d3a22c8ee994b3cb99603
#
_entry.id   52867e08603d3a22c8ee994b3cb99603
#
_cell.length_a   1.000
_cell.length_b   1.000
_cell.length_c   1.000
_cell.angle_alpha   90.00
_cell.angle_beta   90.00
_cell.angle_gamma   90.00
#
_symmetry.space_group_name_H-M   'P 1'
#
loop_
_entity.id
_entity.type
_entity.pdbx_description
1 polymer ?
#
loop_
_entity_poly.entity_id
_entity_poly.type
_entity_poly.pdbx_seq_one_letter_code
_entity_poly.pdbx_strand_id
1 'polypeptide(L)'
;MNKKQAWNPYLPLDQYIPDGEPHVFGDRVYLFGSHDAEGGHTFCMLDYVVYSASVDDLTTWTTGGISYRAAQDPAYPRRRYMYAPDVVRGNDGRYYLYYCMAGEYGVGGYQEPISVAVCDTPDGEYQYLGHVQNPDGSPMMRYVCFDPGVINDDGVIRLYYGTQYGYEEEPDFQTNPWYMQEEVAMFGRSREEILSYPDSIIGTVMLVLEDDMLTVKEQPKHIIPYRVKGTTFEQHPFFEAASMRKIHGTYYFIYSSWLNHELCYATSAYPDRDFTYGGTIISNGDIGYQGRKPEDMLNMTGTTHGSLECIGGQWYIFYHRLTHKSDYSRQACAEKVELRPDGSIAQVEVTSCGLNQGPLRAEGSYPAVIACNLTNGHMPHGSNSVFKEAFPNVTNRGNERFIGEIEEGTLIGYKYFDCRQVSRIGVIARIEDETNQVVYDGPLRVDIRTQEFRFRDHTIRRPGMPTQEPQLEIRLSETGDAVATIRLDEADNQWQCYSADVDIPDGIHPIYLVYHGEKRIQLRELVFRIS
;
A
#
# COMPACT_ATOMS: atom_id res chain seq x y z
N MET A 1 33.75 6.41 4.05
CA MET A 1 32.87 5.71 3.07
C MET A 1 31.48 6.31 3.23
N ASN A 2 30.87 6.76 2.14
CA ASN A 2 29.49 7.22 2.18
C ASN A 2 28.59 6.03 2.53
N LYS A 3 27.77 6.14 3.60
CA LYS A 3 26.79 5.09 3.93
C LYS A 3 25.84 4.93 2.76
N LYS A 4 25.50 3.69 2.41
CA LYS A 4 24.43 3.37 1.46
C LYS A 4 23.13 4.02 1.97
N GLN A 5 22.25 4.43 1.08
CA GLN A 5 20.97 5.04 1.43
C GLN A 5 19.83 4.11 1.01
N ALA A 6 18.78 4.10 1.79
CA ALA A 6 17.47 3.58 1.40
C ALA A 6 16.59 4.74 0.91
N TRP A 7 15.57 4.42 0.14
CA TRP A 7 14.49 5.35 -0.27
C TRP A 7 13.20 4.57 -0.51
N ASN A 8 12.08 5.25 -0.57
CA ASN A 8 10.83 4.64 -1.00
C ASN A 8 10.70 4.64 -2.55
N PRO A 9 10.24 3.51 -3.14
CA PRO A 9 10.02 2.21 -2.51
C PRO A 9 11.35 1.57 -2.09
N TYR A 10 11.36 0.84 -0.96
CA TYR A 10 12.61 0.36 -0.36
C TYR A 10 13.12 -0.98 -0.93
N LEU A 11 12.30 -1.72 -1.66
CA LEU A 11 12.70 -2.91 -2.42
C LEU A 11 13.27 -2.51 -3.80
N PRO A 12 13.90 -3.45 -4.53
CA PRO A 12 14.27 -3.21 -5.91
C PRO A 12 13.10 -2.69 -6.73
N LEU A 13 13.35 -1.69 -7.60
CA LEU A 13 12.30 -0.95 -8.30
C LEU A 13 11.45 -1.79 -9.27
N ASP A 14 11.88 -3.01 -9.59
CA ASP A 14 11.17 -4.00 -10.39
C ASP A 14 10.39 -5.03 -9.53
N GLN A 15 10.35 -4.82 -8.22
CA GLN A 15 9.66 -5.69 -7.29
C GLN A 15 8.41 -5.00 -6.73
N TYR A 16 7.31 -5.72 -6.79
CA TYR A 16 5.99 -5.24 -6.41
C TYR A 16 5.42 -6.16 -5.33
N ILE A 17 5.82 -5.88 -4.08
CA ILE A 17 5.40 -6.63 -2.89
C ILE A 17 4.51 -5.74 -2.04
N PRO A 18 3.21 -5.64 -2.35
CA PRO A 18 2.25 -4.93 -1.53
C PRO A 18 1.80 -5.74 -0.31
N ASP A 19 0.88 -5.17 0.45
CA ASP A 19 0.20 -5.82 1.56
C ASP A 19 1.19 -6.32 2.61
N GLY A 20 2.25 -5.52 2.85
CA GLY A 20 3.41 -5.95 3.61
C GLY A 20 3.15 -6.10 5.09
N GLU A 21 3.29 -7.33 5.61
CA GLU A 21 3.36 -7.67 7.04
C GLU A 21 4.83 -7.85 7.45
N PRO A 22 5.41 -6.84 8.13
CA PRO A 22 6.78 -6.90 8.62
C PRO A 22 6.84 -7.65 9.95
N HIS A 23 7.87 -8.50 10.12
CA HIS A 23 8.15 -9.17 11.38
C HIS A 23 9.65 -9.21 11.66
N VAL A 24 10.04 -8.88 12.88
CA VAL A 24 11.41 -9.07 13.36
C VAL A 24 11.55 -10.43 14.01
N PHE A 25 12.35 -11.29 13.39
CA PHE A 25 12.76 -12.57 13.95
C PHE A 25 14.28 -12.61 14.12
N GLY A 26 14.75 -12.64 15.37
CA GLY A 26 16.17 -12.57 15.67
C GLY A 26 16.77 -11.19 15.33
N ASP A 27 17.78 -11.20 14.47
CA ASP A 27 18.52 -10.01 14.02
C ASP A 27 18.09 -9.50 12.65
N ARG A 28 16.97 -9.99 12.13
CA ARG A 28 16.45 -9.60 10.81
C ARG A 28 14.98 -9.22 10.86
N VAL A 29 14.63 -8.27 10.01
CA VAL A 29 13.25 -7.98 9.65
C VAL A 29 12.92 -8.71 8.35
N TYR A 30 11.76 -9.35 8.31
CA TYR A 30 11.20 -10.07 7.18
C TYR A 30 9.93 -9.39 6.72
N LEU A 31 9.75 -9.28 5.41
CA LEU A 31 8.53 -8.76 4.80
C LEU A 31 7.78 -9.90 4.12
N PHE A 32 6.57 -10.13 4.58
CA PHE A 32 5.60 -11.01 3.94
C PHE A 32 4.56 -10.14 3.25
N GLY A 33 4.24 -10.43 2.01
CA GLY A 33 3.28 -9.63 1.24
C GLY A 33 2.81 -10.38 0.02
N SER A 34 1.76 -9.87 -0.60
CA SER A 34 1.33 -10.28 -1.93
C SER A 34 2.45 -10.03 -2.94
N HIS A 35 2.33 -10.61 -4.13
CA HIS A 35 3.31 -10.39 -5.19
C HIS A 35 2.61 -10.02 -6.50
N ASP A 36 2.60 -8.74 -6.81
CA ASP A 36 2.06 -8.20 -8.05
C ASP A 36 3.09 -8.33 -9.20
N ALA A 37 2.60 -8.40 -10.42
CA ALA A 37 3.45 -8.22 -11.60
C ALA A 37 3.59 -6.74 -11.94
N GLU A 38 4.79 -6.30 -12.37
CA GLU A 38 5.00 -4.95 -12.88
C GLU A 38 4.09 -4.68 -14.09
N GLY A 39 3.23 -3.66 -13.99
CA GLY A 39 2.22 -3.37 -15.02
C GLY A 39 1.15 -4.46 -15.17
N GLY A 40 0.92 -5.26 -14.14
CA GLY A 40 -0.06 -6.35 -14.13
C GLY A 40 -1.50 -5.86 -14.36
N HIS A 41 -2.37 -6.78 -14.75
CA HIS A 41 -3.77 -6.50 -15.07
C HIS A 41 -4.75 -7.01 -14.00
N THR A 42 -4.23 -7.67 -12.96
CA THR A 42 -4.99 -8.12 -11.78
C THR A 42 -4.04 -8.18 -10.58
N PHE A 43 -4.60 -8.32 -9.37
CA PHE A 43 -3.83 -8.45 -8.14
C PHE A 43 -3.04 -9.76 -8.07
N CYS A 44 -1.89 -9.75 -7.38
CA CYS A 44 -1.22 -10.94 -6.85
C CYS A 44 -0.91 -12.00 -7.91
N MET A 45 -0.38 -11.56 -9.06
CA MET A 45 -0.15 -12.45 -10.22
C MET A 45 1.01 -13.42 -10.04
N LEU A 46 1.87 -13.21 -9.05
CA LEU A 46 3.12 -13.95 -8.86
C LEU A 46 3.11 -14.75 -7.55
N ASP A 47 3.97 -15.75 -7.48
CA ASP A 47 4.20 -16.55 -6.27
C ASP A 47 4.87 -15.74 -5.17
N TYR A 48 4.67 -16.08 -3.91
CA TYR A 48 5.23 -15.34 -2.78
C TYR A 48 6.75 -15.39 -2.74
N VAL A 49 7.34 -14.25 -2.43
CA VAL A 49 8.76 -14.04 -2.19
C VAL A 49 8.93 -13.29 -0.88
N VAL A 50 9.71 -13.82 0.05
CA VAL A 50 10.03 -13.14 1.30
C VAL A 50 11.31 -12.33 1.11
N TYR A 51 11.22 -11.03 1.39
CA TYR A 51 12.38 -10.14 1.48
C TYR A 51 12.79 -9.96 2.94
N SER A 52 14.08 -9.86 3.20
CA SER A 52 14.59 -9.59 4.54
C SER A 52 15.80 -8.67 4.55
N ALA A 53 15.96 -7.95 5.66
CA ALA A 53 17.11 -7.08 5.91
C ALA A 53 17.61 -7.26 7.34
N SER A 54 18.87 -6.93 7.61
CA SER A 54 19.37 -6.85 8.99
C SER A 54 18.65 -5.68 9.72
N VAL A 55 18.33 -5.87 11.00
CA VAL A 55 17.79 -4.78 11.83
C VAL A 55 18.77 -3.61 11.98
N ASP A 56 20.05 -3.83 11.74
CA ASP A 56 21.12 -2.82 11.78
C ASP A 56 21.36 -2.14 10.42
N ASP A 57 20.84 -2.71 9.31
CA ASP A 57 20.99 -2.18 7.95
C ASP A 57 19.73 -2.38 7.11
N LEU A 58 18.83 -1.41 7.16
CA LEU A 58 17.59 -1.41 6.37
C LEU A 58 17.78 -0.90 4.92
N THR A 59 19.02 -0.65 4.50
CA THR A 59 19.33 -0.19 3.15
C THR A 59 19.55 -1.34 2.16
N THR A 60 19.62 -2.57 2.66
CA THR A 60 19.94 -3.75 1.86
C THR A 60 18.94 -4.88 2.14
N TRP A 61 17.97 -5.03 1.24
CA TRP A 61 16.99 -6.09 1.28
C TRP A 61 17.40 -7.21 0.33
N THR A 62 17.25 -8.46 0.78
CA THR A 62 17.61 -9.66 0.02
C THR A 62 16.51 -10.70 0.11
N THR A 63 16.48 -11.63 -0.84
CA THR A 63 15.52 -12.72 -0.89
C THR A 63 16.21 -14.03 -1.27
N GLY A 64 15.69 -15.15 -0.77
CA GLY A 64 16.06 -16.51 -1.19
C GLY A 64 15.36 -16.97 -2.48
N GLY A 65 14.49 -16.14 -3.04
CA GLY A 65 13.64 -16.49 -4.18
C GLY A 65 12.21 -16.83 -3.75
N ILE A 66 11.53 -17.68 -4.52
CA ILE A 66 10.14 -18.05 -4.25
C ILE A 66 10.06 -18.84 -2.94
N SER A 67 9.28 -18.33 -1.99
CA SER A 67 9.05 -18.94 -0.69
C SER A 67 7.82 -19.85 -0.66
N TYR A 68 6.81 -19.57 -1.48
CA TYR A 68 5.61 -20.41 -1.59
C TYR A 68 4.93 -20.20 -2.96
N ARG A 69 4.44 -21.30 -3.55
CA ARG A 69 3.79 -21.29 -4.87
C ARG A 69 2.29 -21.53 -4.75
N ALA A 70 1.49 -20.78 -5.50
CA ALA A 70 0.05 -21.00 -5.58
C ALA A 70 -0.31 -22.44 -5.98
N ALA A 71 0.50 -23.08 -6.81
CA ALA A 71 0.31 -24.46 -7.24
C ALA A 71 0.43 -25.52 -6.13
N GLN A 72 0.92 -25.13 -4.93
CA GLN A 72 0.97 -26.02 -3.78
C GLN A 72 -0.37 -26.08 -3.03
N ASP A 73 -1.25 -25.11 -3.24
CA ASP A 73 -2.57 -25.07 -2.62
C ASP A 73 -3.57 -25.94 -3.40
N PRO A 74 -4.40 -26.76 -2.73
CA PRO A 74 -5.42 -27.60 -3.39
C PRO A 74 -6.49 -26.81 -4.16
N ALA A 75 -6.67 -25.51 -3.86
CA ALA A 75 -7.60 -24.66 -4.62
C ALA A 75 -7.11 -24.33 -6.03
N TYR A 76 -5.80 -24.46 -6.29
CA TYR A 76 -5.22 -24.29 -7.63
C TYR A 76 -5.64 -25.43 -8.57
N PRO A 77 -5.94 -25.21 -9.87
CA PRO A 77 -5.90 -23.92 -10.58
C PRO A 77 -7.22 -23.14 -10.56
N ARG A 78 -8.25 -23.57 -9.83
CA ARG A 78 -9.55 -22.91 -9.73
C ARG A 78 -9.40 -21.51 -9.10
N ARG A 79 -8.52 -21.38 -8.10
CA ARG A 79 -8.02 -20.14 -7.53
C ARG A 79 -6.52 -20.07 -7.79
N ARG A 80 -6.02 -18.96 -8.31
CA ARG A 80 -4.63 -18.88 -8.79
C ARG A 80 -3.80 -17.83 -8.04
N TYR A 81 -4.47 -16.87 -7.40
CA TYR A 81 -3.85 -15.70 -6.85
C TYR A 81 -3.88 -15.76 -5.33
N MET A 82 -2.73 -15.52 -4.72
CA MET A 82 -2.55 -15.56 -3.27
C MET A 82 -2.51 -14.14 -2.73
N TYR A 83 -3.44 -13.80 -1.83
CA TYR A 83 -3.61 -12.45 -1.31
C TYR A 83 -3.06 -12.33 0.11
N ALA A 84 -2.52 -11.15 0.42
CA ALA A 84 -2.21 -10.61 1.73
C ALA A 84 -1.85 -11.66 2.79
N PRO A 85 -0.63 -12.23 2.76
CA PRO A 85 -0.20 -13.22 3.74
C PRO A 85 0.25 -12.56 5.03
N ASP A 86 0.07 -13.26 6.15
CA ASP A 86 0.77 -12.96 7.40
C ASP A 86 1.42 -14.21 7.98
N VAL A 87 2.45 -14.03 8.80
CA VAL A 87 3.26 -15.11 9.36
C VAL A 87 3.38 -15.00 10.87
N VAL A 88 3.23 -16.13 11.55
CA VAL A 88 3.50 -16.23 12.98
C VAL A 88 4.48 -17.35 13.30
N ARG A 89 5.31 -17.15 14.32
CA ARG A 89 6.09 -18.22 14.89
C ARG A 89 5.23 -19.01 15.89
N GLY A 90 5.01 -20.30 15.60
CA GLY A 90 4.25 -21.20 16.46
C GLY A 90 4.96 -21.56 17.76
N ASN A 91 4.24 -22.20 18.69
CA ASN A 91 4.77 -22.66 19.97
C ASN A 91 5.84 -23.75 19.82
N ASP A 92 5.86 -24.45 18.68
CA ASP A 92 6.87 -25.43 18.29
C ASP A 92 8.13 -24.82 17.68
N GLY A 93 8.13 -23.48 17.47
CA GLY A 93 9.23 -22.72 16.94
C GLY A 93 9.29 -22.62 15.41
N ARG A 94 8.37 -23.26 14.68
CA ARG A 94 8.23 -23.15 13.23
C ARG A 94 7.45 -21.91 12.85
N TYR A 95 7.44 -21.56 11.56
CA TYR A 95 6.77 -20.39 10.99
C TYR A 95 5.57 -20.83 10.17
N TYR A 96 4.43 -20.21 10.42
CA TYR A 96 3.12 -20.54 9.82
C TYR A 96 2.62 -19.36 9.03
N LEU A 97 2.48 -19.56 7.73
CA LEU A 97 2.00 -18.59 6.75
C LEU A 97 0.51 -18.77 6.54
N TYR A 98 -0.28 -17.74 6.86
CA TYR A 98 -1.73 -17.68 6.62
C TYR A 98 -2.00 -16.80 5.41
N TYR A 99 -2.85 -17.25 4.51
CA TYR A 99 -3.19 -16.53 3.28
C TYR A 99 -4.55 -16.94 2.75
N CYS A 100 -5.11 -16.15 1.82
CA CYS A 100 -6.32 -16.51 1.11
C CYS A 100 -6.06 -16.66 -0.39
N MET A 101 -6.83 -17.55 -1.04
CA MET A 101 -6.76 -17.84 -2.46
C MET A 101 -7.90 -17.17 -3.20
N ALA A 102 -7.60 -16.48 -4.31
CA ALA A 102 -8.61 -15.80 -5.12
C ALA A 102 -8.55 -16.19 -6.59
N GLY A 103 -9.62 -15.87 -7.30
CA GLY A 103 -9.67 -15.82 -8.75
C GLY A 103 -9.15 -14.49 -9.29
N GLU A 104 -9.19 -14.35 -10.60
CA GLU A 104 -8.82 -13.12 -11.28
C GLU A 104 -9.67 -11.94 -10.78
N TYR A 105 -9.03 -10.79 -10.53
CA TYR A 105 -9.65 -9.59 -9.93
C TYR A 105 -10.26 -9.80 -8.53
N GLY A 106 -9.77 -10.76 -7.77
CA GLY A 106 -10.31 -11.09 -6.46
C GLY A 106 -11.62 -11.89 -6.49
N VAL A 107 -12.12 -12.22 -7.65
CA VAL A 107 -13.39 -12.97 -7.79
C VAL A 107 -13.27 -14.34 -7.12
N GLY A 108 -14.20 -14.63 -6.23
CA GLY A 108 -14.27 -15.90 -5.51
C GLY A 108 -13.18 -16.14 -4.49
N GLY A 109 -12.32 -15.16 -4.17
CA GLY A 109 -11.34 -15.26 -3.10
C GLY A 109 -11.94 -15.46 -1.71
N TYR A 110 -13.19 -15.06 -1.55
CA TYR A 110 -13.92 -15.19 -0.28
C TYR A 110 -14.67 -16.53 -0.15
N GLN A 111 -14.56 -17.42 -1.12
CA GLN A 111 -15.23 -18.72 -1.17
C GLN A 111 -14.37 -19.90 -0.70
N GLU A 112 -13.11 -19.63 -0.39
CA GLU A 112 -12.17 -20.60 0.16
C GLU A 112 -11.88 -20.29 1.65
N PRO A 113 -11.54 -21.31 2.45
CA PRO A 113 -11.05 -21.08 3.81
C PRO A 113 -9.67 -20.44 3.77
N ILE A 114 -9.25 -19.82 4.87
CA ILE A 114 -7.88 -19.36 5.02
C ILE A 114 -6.95 -20.57 4.99
N SER A 115 -6.00 -20.55 4.06
CA SER A 115 -4.99 -21.60 3.89
C SER A 115 -3.78 -21.35 4.79
N VAL A 116 -3.08 -22.42 5.14
CA VAL A 116 -1.91 -22.38 6.02
C VAL A 116 -0.77 -23.19 5.40
N ALA A 117 0.40 -22.59 5.34
CA ALA A 117 1.65 -23.25 4.99
C ALA A 117 2.65 -23.13 6.13
N VAL A 118 3.65 -24.02 6.19
CA VAL A 118 4.61 -24.09 7.30
C VAL A 118 6.03 -24.21 6.78
N CYS A 119 6.98 -23.59 7.51
CA CYS A 119 8.42 -23.69 7.25
C CYS A 119 9.21 -23.67 8.56
N ASP A 120 10.43 -24.22 8.53
CA ASP A 120 11.35 -24.20 9.68
C ASP A 120 12.10 -22.86 9.82
N THR A 121 12.16 -22.07 8.76
CA THR A 121 12.77 -20.73 8.74
C THR A 121 11.82 -19.69 8.16
N PRO A 122 11.92 -18.41 8.55
CA PRO A 122 10.95 -17.39 8.12
C PRO A 122 10.97 -17.10 6.61
N ASP A 123 12.12 -17.27 5.95
CA ASP A 123 12.33 -17.01 4.51
C ASP A 123 12.60 -18.27 3.68
N GLY A 124 12.35 -19.46 4.25
CA GLY A 124 12.52 -20.72 3.56
C GLY A 124 11.38 -21.06 2.58
N GLU A 125 11.44 -22.28 2.03
CA GLU A 125 10.37 -22.79 1.17
C GLU A 125 9.26 -23.42 2.04
N TYR A 126 8.13 -22.72 2.11
CA TYR A 126 6.95 -23.17 2.85
C TYR A 126 6.28 -24.37 2.16
N GLN A 127 5.70 -25.24 2.97
CA GLN A 127 4.92 -26.39 2.51
C GLN A 127 3.47 -26.23 2.93
N TYR A 128 2.52 -26.53 2.04
CA TYR A 128 1.11 -26.53 2.39
C TYR A 128 0.85 -27.46 3.57
N LEU A 129 0.22 -26.95 4.61
CA LEU A 129 -0.13 -27.69 5.82
C LEU A 129 -1.61 -28.10 5.83
N GLY A 130 -2.49 -27.17 5.47
CA GLY A 130 -3.92 -27.34 5.55
C GLY A 130 -4.65 -26.01 5.41
N HIS A 131 -5.87 -25.97 5.89
CA HIS A 131 -6.67 -24.76 6.00
C HIS A 131 -7.31 -24.65 7.38
N VAL A 132 -7.72 -23.46 7.76
CA VAL A 132 -8.42 -23.24 9.04
C VAL A 132 -9.74 -24.02 9.03
N GLN A 133 -9.96 -24.84 10.05
CA GLN A 133 -11.05 -25.81 10.13
C GLN A 133 -11.74 -25.80 11.48
N ASN A 134 -13.00 -26.22 11.49
CA ASN A 134 -13.75 -26.51 12.71
C ASN A 134 -13.21 -27.77 13.42
N PRO A 135 -13.56 -28.03 14.70
CA PRO A 135 -13.15 -29.24 15.41
C PRO A 135 -13.62 -30.55 14.79
N ASP A 136 -14.62 -30.53 13.93
CA ASP A 136 -15.10 -31.69 13.18
C ASP A 136 -14.35 -31.91 11.87
N GLY A 137 -13.36 -31.09 11.55
CA GLY A 137 -12.57 -31.12 10.34
C GLY A 137 -13.20 -30.43 9.13
N SER A 138 -14.39 -29.85 9.28
CA SER A 138 -15.00 -29.06 8.20
C SER A 138 -14.28 -27.69 8.06
N PRO A 139 -14.17 -27.13 6.83
CA PRO A 139 -13.56 -25.81 6.65
C PRO A 139 -14.26 -24.73 7.47
N MET A 140 -13.48 -23.81 8.08
CA MET A 140 -14.03 -22.65 8.76
C MET A 140 -14.42 -21.60 7.72
N MET A 141 -15.72 -21.49 7.44
CA MET A 141 -16.29 -20.63 6.39
C MET A 141 -17.41 -19.72 6.91
N ARG A 142 -17.52 -19.54 8.25
CA ARG A 142 -18.63 -18.80 8.85
C ARG A 142 -18.64 -17.32 8.46
N TYR A 143 -17.47 -16.72 8.39
CA TYR A 143 -17.23 -15.34 7.98
C TYR A 143 -16.39 -15.28 6.73
N VAL A 144 -16.27 -14.08 6.16
CA VAL A 144 -15.43 -13.85 4.97
C VAL A 144 -13.98 -14.16 5.29
N CYS A 145 -13.41 -15.10 4.58
CA CYS A 145 -12.03 -15.54 4.74
C CYS A 145 -11.10 -14.68 3.88
N PHE A 146 -10.76 -13.47 4.35
CA PHE A 146 -9.96 -12.51 3.60
C PHE A 146 -8.98 -11.75 4.50
N ASP A 147 -7.79 -11.44 3.96
CA ASP A 147 -6.71 -10.67 4.60
C ASP A 147 -6.41 -11.14 6.04
N PRO A 148 -5.86 -12.33 6.22
CA PRO A 148 -5.55 -12.84 7.54
C PRO A 148 -4.37 -12.09 8.18
N GLY A 149 -4.55 -11.64 9.43
CA GLY A 149 -3.49 -11.22 10.33
C GLY A 149 -3.40 -12.17 11.51
N VAL A 150 -2.19 -12.58 11.93
CA VAL A 150 -2.02 -13.62 12.95
C VAL A 150 -0.97 -13.22 13.99
N ILE A 151 -1.27 -13.47 15.26
CA ILE A 151 -0.30 -13.27 16.35
C ILE A 151 -0.20 -14.49 17.26
N ASN A 152 0.95 -14.66 17.85
CA ASN A 152 1.18 -15.52 19.00
C ASN A 152 1.16 -14.63 20.26
N ASP A 153 0.04 -14.61 20.95
CA ASP A 153 -0.21 -13.82 22.14
C ASP A 153 0.09 -14.67 23.40
N ASP A 154 1.36 -14.68 23.81
CA ASP A 154 1.86 -15.44 24.96
C ASP A 154 1.47 -16.95 24.90
N GLY A 155 1.61 -17.56 23.73
CA GLY A 155 1.30 -18.97 23.47
C GLY A 155 -0.13 -19.21 22.96
N VAL A 156 -0.97 -18.19 22.88
CA VAL A 156 -2.31 -18.28 22.29
C VAL A 156 -2.29 -17.76 20.87
N ILE A 157 -2.59 -18.61 19.91
CA ILE A 157 -2.62 -18.23 18.50
C ILE A 157 -3.95 -17.59 18.17
N ARG A 158 -3.92 -16.32 17.75
CA ARG A 158 -5.10 -15.54 17.39
C ARG A 158 -5.03 -15.14 15.92
N LEU A 159 -6.09 -15.45 15.19
CA LEU A 159 -6.24 -15.13 13.78
C LEU A 159 -7.33 -14.06 13.63
N TYR A 160 -7.00 -12.97 12.96
CA TYR A 160 -7.86 -11.85 12.63
C TYR A 160 -8.05 -11.84 11.12
N TYR A 161 -9.27 -11.64 10.62
CA TYR A 161 -9.53 -11.63 9.18
C TYR A 161 -10.90 -11.02 8.87
N GLY A 162 -11.15 -10.78 7.61
CA GLY A 162 -12.44 -10.35 7.11
C GLY A 162 -12.33 -9.19 6.14
N THR A 163 -13.47 -8.83 5.57
CA THR A 163 -13.64 -7.61 4.78
C THR A 163 -15.04 -7.06 4.98
N GLN A 164 -15.21 -5.79 4.68
CA GLN A 164 -16.50 -5.13 4.72
C GLN A 164 -16.60 -4.15 3.57
N TYR A 165 -17.78 -4.07 2.95
CA TYR A 165 -18.09 -3.06 1.93
C TYR A 165 -19.54 -2.60 2.11
N GLY A 166 -19.79 -1.37 1.66
CA GLY A 166 -21.11 -0.79 1.75
C GLY A 166 -21.44 -0.27 3.13
N TYR A 167 -21.12 0.98 3.39
CA TYR A 167 -21.58 1.73 4.55
C TYR A 167 -22.59 2.77 4.09
N GLU A 168 -23.86 2.40 4.09
CA GLU A 168 -24.93 3.39 4.08
C GLU A 168 -25.34 3.72 5.51
N GLU A 169 -25.99 4.86 5.72
CA GLU A 169 -26.38 5.33 7.05
C GLU A 169 -27.27 4.35 7.83
N GLU A 170 -27.98 3.46 7.12
CA GLU A 170 -28.75 2.36 7.69
C GLU A 170 -28.62 1.09 6.83
N PRO A 171 -27.47 0.40 6.85
CA PRO A 171 -27.35 -0.83 6.11
C PRO A 171 -28.10 -1.93 6.85
N ASP A 172 -29.30 -2.21 6.44
CA ASP A 172 -29.81 -3.55 6.58
C ASP A 172 -29.22 -4.37 5.40
N PHE A 173 -27.99 -4.84 5.57
CA PHE A 173 -27.31 -5.68 4.57
C PHE A 173 -28.19 -6.83 4.10
N GLN A 174 -29.07 -7.31 4.97
CA GLN A 174 -29.95 -8.42 4.72
C GLN A 174 -31.15 -8.05 3.86
N THR A 175 -31.58 -6.81 3.88
CA THR A 175 -32.75 -6.32 3.14
C THR A 175 -32.42 -5.52 1.88
N ASN A 176 -31.22 -4.96 1.80
CA ASN A 176 -30.75 -4.27 0.61
C ASN A 176 -30.44 -5.29 -0.52
N PRO A 177 -31.21 -5.31 -1.63
CA PRO A 177 -31.01 -6.30 -2.69
C PRO A 177 -29.64 -6.26 -3.35
N TRP A 178 -29.02 -5.08 -3.41
CA TRP A 178 -27.71 -4.93 -4.02
C TRP A 178 -26.60 -5.57 -3.17
N TYR A 179 -26.57 -5.29 -1.85
CA TYR A 179 -25.61 -5.93 -0.94
C TYR A 179 -25.79 -7.45 -0.91
N MET A 180 -27.02 -7.91 -0.87
CA MET A 180 -27.30 -9.35 -0.89
C MET A 180 -26.82 -10.00 -2.20
N GLN A 181 -26.99 -9.34 -3.32
CA GLN A 181 -26.48 -9.85 -4.60
C GLN A 181 -24.95 -9.93 -4.61
N GLU A 182 -24.25 -8.91 -4.07
CA GLU A 182 -22.80 -8.90 -3.94
C GLU A 182 -22.33 -10.00 -2.98
N GLU A 183 -22.96 -10.15 -1.83
CA GLU A 183 -22.63 -11.21 -0.86
C GLU A 183 -22.79 -12.60 -1.48
N VAL A 184 -23.86 -12.86 -2.19
CA VAL A 184 -24.09 -14.14 -2.89
C VAL A 184 -23.00 -14.36 -3.95
N ALA A 185 -22.67 -13.35 -4.75
CA ALA A 185 -21.68 -13.45 -5.79
C ALA A 185 -20.26 -13.66 -5.27
N MET A 186 -19.88 -12.92 -4.21
CA MET A 186 -18.53 -12.92 -3.67
C MET A 186 -18.26 -14.11 -2.75
N PHE A 187 -19.24 -14.53 -1.96
CA PHE A 187 -19.05 -15.61 -0.98
C PHE A 187 -19.49 -16.98 -1.50
N GLY A 188 -20.15 -17.02 -2.66
CA GLY A 188 -20.61 -18.27 -3.25
C GLY A 188 -21.65 -19.01 -2.41
N ARG A 189 -22.41 -18.29 -1.54
CA ARG A 189 -23.43 -18.83 -0.65
C ARG A 189 -24.81 -18.38 -1.07
N SER A 190 -25.82 -19.20 -0.80
CA SER A 190 -27.19 -18.81 -1.10
C SER A 190 -27.67 -17.70 -0.17
N ARG A 191 -28.66 -16.92 -0.62
CA ARG A 191 -29.32 -15.91 0.19
C ARG A 191 -29.91 -16.52 1.46
N GLU A 192 -30.50 -17.70 1.37
CA GLU A 192 -31.10 -18.42 2.50
C GLU A 192 -30.05 -18.77 3.55
N GLU A 193 -28.87 -19.20 3.12
CA GLU A 193 -27.74 -19.48 4.03
C GLU A 193 -27.26 -18.20 4.72
N ILE A 194 -27.01 -17.13 3.97
CA ILE A 194 -26.56 -15.84 4.52
C ILE A 194 -27.56 -15.32 5.58
N LEU A 195 -28.86 -15.38 5.27
CA LEU A 195 -29.92 -14.95 6.19
C LEU A 195 -30.12 -15.86 7.41
N SER A 196 -29.57 -17.07 7.39
CA SER A 196 -29.67 -18.00 8.53
C SER A 196 -28.72 -17.66 9.67
N TYR A 197 -27.72 -16.83 9.41
CA TYR A 197 -26.74 -16.44 10.41
C TYR A 197 -27.30 -15.37 11.35
N PRO A 198 -26.92 -15.40 12.66
CA PRO A 198 -27.42 -14.44 13.65
C PRO A 198 -26.81 -13.05 13.50
N ASP A 199 -25.70 -12.92 12.77
CA ASP A 199 -24.96 -11.68 12.55
C ASP A 199 -24.42 -11.61 11.11
N SER A 200 -23.81 -10.47 10.73
CA SER A 200 -23.22 -10.29 9.41
C SER A 200 -22.05 -11.25 9.18
N ILE A 201 -21.94 -11.77 7.93
CA ILE A 201 -20.77 -12.54 7.49
C ILE A 201 -19.59 -11.65 7.09
N ILE A 202 -19.83 -10.34 6.91
CA ILE A 202 -18.80 -9.33 6.63
C ILE A 202 -18.37 -8.62 7.92
N GLY A 203 -17.28 -7.89 7.84
CA GLY A 203 -16.63 -7.22 8.96
C GLY A 203 -15.35 -7.94 9.39
N THR A 204 -14.70 -7.44 10.41
CA THR A 204 -13.50 -8.09 10.94
C THR A 204 -13.82 -8.96 12.15
N VAL A 205 -13.28 -10.16 12.15
CA VAL A 205 -13.46 -11.15 13.21
C VAL A 205 -12.13 -11.64 13.75
N MET A 206 -12.16 -12.19 14.96
CA MET A 206 -11.04 -12.88 15.58
C MET A 206 -11.48 -14.27 16.05
N LEU A 207 -10.64 -15.26 15.81
CA LEU A 207 -10.75 -16.61 16.37
C LEU A 207 -9.45 -17.03 17.07
N VAL A 208 -9.54 -18.06 17.91
CA VAL A 208 -8.37 -18.71 18.53
C VAL A 208 -8.18 -20.07 17.90
N LEU A 209 -6.92 -20.41 17.60
CA LEU A 209 -6.53 -21.71 17.07
C LEU A 209 -5.95 -22.62 18.17
N GLU A 210 -6.05 -23.93 17.95
CA GLU A 210 -5.31 -24.93 18.70
C GLU A 210 -3.82 -24.94 18.29
N ASP A 211 -2.99 -25.67 19.03
CA ASP A 211 -1.54 -25.77 18.77
C ASP A 211 -1.19 -26.42 17.43
N ASP A 212 -2.16 -27.06 16.76
CA ASP A 212 -1.98 -27.58 15.39
C ASP A 212 -1.98 -26.49 14.31
N MET A 213 -2.27 -25.23 14.71
CA MET A 213 -2.29 -24.05 13.85
C MET A 213 -3.41 -24.04 12.80
N LEU A 214 -4.33 -24.99 12.86
CA LEU A 214 -5.41 -25.18 11.88
C LEU A 214 -6.79 -25.21 12.54
N THR A 215 -6.93 -25.90 13.66
CA THR A 215 -8.22 -26.19 14.27
C THR A 215 -8.68 -25.04 15.17
N VAL A 216 -9.89 -24.59 14.94
CA VAL A 216 -10.53 -23.53 15.75
C VAL A 216 -10.77 -24.02 17.17
N LYS A 217 -10.18 -23.33 18.13
CA LYS A 217 -10.39 -23.53 19.56
C LYS A 217 -11.53 -22.68 20.10
N GLU A 218 -11.55 -21.40 19.75
CA GLU A 218 -12.62 -20.48 20.06
C GLU A 218 -13.23 -19.96 18.76
N GLN A 219 -14.55 -20.05 18.67
CA GLN A 219 -15.31 -19.63 17.48
C GLN A 219 -15.10 -18.14 17.18
N PRO A 220 -15.06 -17.75 15.90
CA PRO A 220 -14.85 -16.38 15.50
C PRO A 220 -15.98 -15.46 15.97
N LYS A 221 -15.60 -14.23 16.33
CA LYS A 221 -16.51 -13.16 16.72
C LYS A 221 -16.01 -11.81 16.19
N HIS A 222 -16.94 -10.92 15.91
CA HIS A 222 -16.60 -9.56 15.50
C HIS A 222 -15.84 -8.82 16.60
N ILE A 223 -14.78 -8.11 16.24
CA ILE A 223 -13.97 -7.29 17.15
C ILE A 223 -14.20 -5.79 16.94
N ILE A 224 -14.61 -5.38 15.73
CA ILE A 224 -15.02 -4.03 15.37
C ILE A 224 -16.48 -4.07 14.91
N PRO A 225 -17.29 -3.06 15.25
CA PRO A 225 -18.67 -3.01 14.80
C PRO A 225 -18.76 -2.94 13.27
N TYR A 226 -19.53 -3.82 12.65
CA TYR A 226 -19.88 -3.70 11.23
C TYR A 226 -20.98 -2.64 11.00
N ARG A 227 -21.71 -2.25 12.04
CA ARG A 227 -22.60 -1.10 12.06
C ARG A 227 -21.91 0.02 12.81
N VAL A 228 -21.41 1.01 12.09
CA VAL A 228 -20.48 2.01 12.62
C VAL A 228 -21.14 3.28 13.13
N LYS A 229 -22.42 3.53 12.78
CA LYS A 229 -23.15 4.75 13.18
C LYS A 229 -23.17 4.91 14.71
N GLY A 230 -22.73 6.07 15.20
CA GLY A 230 -22.63 6.37 16.63
C GLY A 230 -21.45 5.70 17.34
N THR A 231 -20.57 5.03 16.63
CA THR A 231 -19.32 4.46 17.16
C THR A 231 -18.12 5.34 16.84
N THR A 232 -16.95 5.04 17.41
CA THR A 232 -15.71 5.75 17.08
C THR A 232 -15.23 5.49 15.65
N PHE A 233 -15.76 4.48 14.96
CA PHE A 233 -15.41 4.07 13.61
C PHE A 233 -16.26 4.74 12.52
N GLU A 234 -17.23 5.58 12.85
CA GLU A 234 -18.21 6.12 11.90
C GLU A 234 -17.57 6.85 10.71
N GLN A 235 -16.46 7.58 10.94
CA GLN A 235 -15.76 8.32 9.88
C GLN A 235 -14.66 7.50 9.19
N HIS A 236 -14.19 6.42 9.81
CA HIS A 236 -13.10 5.57 9.32
C HIS A 236 -13.46 4.09 9.50
N PRO A 237 -14.54 3.62 8.86
CA PRO A 237 -15.00 2.24 9.01
C PRO A 237 -13.96 1.23 8.51
N PHE A 238 -13.94 0.05 9.09
CA PHE A 238 -13.11 -1.04 8.61
C PHE A 238 -13.50 -1.44 7.17
N PHE A 239 -12.50 -1.64 6.32
CA PHE A 239 -12.68 -2.21 4.99
C PHE A 239 -12.00 -3.59 4.89
N GLU A 240 -10.67 -3.64 5.02
CA GLU A 240 -9.86 -4.85 4.88
C GLU A 240 -8.50 -4.66 5.56
N ALA A 241 -7.54 -5.55 5.30
CA ALA A 241 -6.17 -5.44 5.80
C ALA A 241 -6.04 -5.63 7.32
N ALA A 242 -6.62 -6.71 7.84
CA ALA A 242 -6.57 -7.00 9.27
C ALA A 242 -5.14 -7.31 9.72
N SER A 243 -4.57 -6.49 10.58
CA SER A 243 -3.27 -6.73 11.21
C SER A 243 -3.29 -6.37 12.70
N MET A 244 -2.58 -7.11 13.52
CA MET A 244 -2.59 -6.93 14.97
C MET A 244 -1.18 -6.85 15.54
N ARG A 245 -0.98 -5.89 16.45
CA ARG A 245 0.24 -5.79 17.27
C ARG A 245 -0.13 -5.63 18.74
N LYS A 246 0.59 -6.30 19.64
CA LYS A 246 0.51 -6.11 21.08
C LYS A 246 1.70 -5.30 21.56
N ILE A 247 1.46 -4.07 22.02
CA ILE A 247 2.50 -3.13 22.42
C ILE A 247 2.26 -2.70 23.85
N HIS A 248 3.17 -3.03 24.76
CA HIS A 248 3.06 -2.70 26.19
C HIS A 248 1.72 -3.12 26.83
N GLY A 249 1.16 -4.25 26.40
CA GLY A 249 -0.10 -4.79 26.92
C GLY A 249 -1.37 -4.22 26.27
N THR A 250 -1.24 -3.28 25.35
CA THR A 250 -2.34 -2.75 24.53
C THR A 250 -2.32 -3.42 23.16
N TYR A 251 -3.49 -3.81 22.66
CA TYR A 251 -3.66 -4.34 21.31
C TYR A 251 -3.92 -3.21 20.34
N TYR A 252 -3.15 -3.15 19.28
CA TYR A 252 -3.27 -2.21 18.16
C TYR A 252 -3.73 -3.00 16.95
N PHE A 253 -4.95 -2.75 16.53
CA PHE A 253 -5.52 -3.30 15.31
C PHE A 253 -5.30 -2.29 14.18
N ILE A 254 -4.45 -2.64 13.22
CA ILE A 254 -4.16 -1.83 12.05
C ILE A 254 -5.06 -2.32 10.91
N TYR A 255 -5.63 -1.39 10.14
CA TYR A 255 -6.55 -1.76 9.09
C TYR A 255 -6.65 -0.67 8.01
N SER A 256 -7.08 -1.07 6.80
CA SER A 256 -7.51 -0.14 5.75
C SER A 256 -8.94 0.30 6.00
N SER A 257 -9.20 1.60 5.98
CA SER A 257 -10.56 2.09 6.11
C SER A 257 -11.32 2.02 4.78
N TRP A 258 -12.64 2.08 4.86
CA TRP A 258 -13.53 2.18 3.71
C TRP A 258 -13.21 3.36 2.77
N LEU A 259 -12.51 4.38 3.27
CA LEU A 259 -12.03 5.50 2.46
C LEU A 259 -10.96 5.07 1.44
N ASN A 260 -10.39 3.87 1.62
CA ASN A 260 -9.54 3.17 0.67
C ASN A 260 -8.32 3.97 0.19
N HIS A 261 -7.73 4.73 1.09
CA HIS A 261 -6.50 5.50 0.85
C HIS A 261 -5.62 5.61 2.09
N GLU A 262 -6.07 5.07 3.23
CA GLU A 262 -5.43 5.25 4.52
C GLU A 262 -5.30 3.95 5.30
N LEU A 263 -4.26 3.84 6.09
CA LEU A 263 -4.14 2.87 7.16
C LEU A 263 -4.46 3.56 8.48
N CYS A 264 -5.43 2.97 9.18
CA CYS A 264 -5.91 3.39 10.48
C CYS A 264 -5.44 2.43 11.57
N TYR A 265 -5.58 2.85 12.82
CA TYR A 265 -5.45 1.94 13.95
C TYR A 265 -6.59 2.12 14.94
N ALA A 266 -6.90 1.05 15.62
CA ALA A 266 -7.79 1.01 16.77
C ALA A 266 -7.07 0.34 17.93
N THR A 267 -7.41 0.71 19.15
CA THR A 267 -6.77 0.16 20.36
C THR A 267 -7.75 -0.45 21.34
N SER A 268 -7.30 -1.49 22.03
CA SER A 268 -8.02 -2.10 23.13
C SER A 268 -7.07 -2.69 24.18
N ALA A 269 -7.52 -2.83 25.41
CA ALA A 269 -6.85 -3.64 26.44
C ALA A 269 -7.10 -5.15 26.25
N TYR A 270 -8.00 -5.54 25.34
CA TYR A 270 -8.39 -6.91 25.07
C TYR A 270 -8.13 -7.27 23.60
N PRO A 271 -7.78 -8.54 23.30
CA PRO A 271 -7.49 -8.94 21.92
C PRO A 271 -8.75 -9.08 21.05
N ASP A 272 -9.93 -9.09 21.64
CA ASP A 272 -11.16 -9.60 21.05
C ASP A 272 -12.39 -8.68 21.19
N ARG A 273 -12.25 -7.50 21.78
CA ARG A 273 -13.37 -6.60 22.05
C ARG A 273 -12.91 -5.20 22.45
N ASP A 274 -13.87 -4.30 22.59
CA ASP A 274 -13.73 -2.95 23.15
C ASP A 274 -12.70 -2.08 22.38
N PHE A 275 -12.51 -2.35 21.09
CA PHE A 275 -11.67 -1.52 20.26
C PHE A 275 -12.29 -0.14 20.04
N THR A 276 -11.46 0.87 20.12
CA THR A 276 -11.80 2.26 19.78
C THR A 276 -10.85 2.78 18.71
N TYR A 277 -11.38 3.54 17.76
CA TYR A 277 -10.57 4.19 16.73
C TYR A 277 -9.53 5.11 17.36
N GLY A 278 -8.28 4.94 16.99
CA GLY A 278 -7.15 5.69 17.52
C GLY A 278 -6.68 6.81 16.60
N GLY A 279 -6.82 6.63 15.27
CA GLY A 279 -6.39 7.61 14.28
C GLY A 279 -5.98 6.99 12.95
N THR A 280 -5.73 7.85 11.97
CA THR A 280 -5.05 7.51 10.73
C THR A 280 -3.54 7.53 10.94
N ILE A 281 -2.83 6.50 10.50
CA ILE A 281 -1.36 6.44 10.59
C ILE A 281 -0.74 7.07 9.35
N ILE A 282 -1.24 6.71 8.17
CA ILE A 282 -0.74 7.20 6.88
C ILE A 282 -1.87 7.20 5.85
N SER A 283 -1.77 8.09 4.87
CA SER A 283 -2.64 8.12 3.69
C SER A 283 -1.80 8.24 2.42
N ASN A 284 -2.08 7.41 1.41
CA ASN A 284 -1.35 7.40 0.14
C ASN A 284 -1.32 8.75 -0.58
N GLY A 285 -2.35 9.59 -0.41
CA GLY A 285 -2.45 10.93 -0.97
C GLY A 285 -2.10 12.05 0.01
N ASP A 286 -1.52 11.74 1.18
CA ASP A 286 -1.35 12.66 2.31
C ASP A 286 -2.67 13.30 2.79
N ILE A 287 -3.83 12.67 2.50
CA ILE A 287 -5.15 13.15 2.92
C ILE A 287 -5.22 13.12 4.45
N GLY A 288 -5.71 14.21 5.06
CA GLY A 288 -5.76 14.39 6.51
C GLY A 288 -4.47 14.96 7.11
N TYR A 289 -3.30 14.66 6.53
CA TYR A 289 -2.03 15.18 7.02
C TYR A 289 -2.01 16.71 6.93
N GLN A 290 -1.75 17.37 8.07
CA GLN A 290 -1.82 18.84 8.21
C GLN A 290 -3.12 19.47 7.69
N GLY A 291 -4.23 18.70 7.73
CA GLY A 291 -5.55 19.16 7.29
C GLY A 291 -5.78 19.14 5.77
N ARG A 292 -4.93 18.41 5.00
CA ARG A 292 -5.13 18.22 3.55
C ARG A 292 -6.46 17.54 3.29
N LYS A 293 -7.19 18.13 2.37
CA LYS A 293 -8.49 17.60 1.95
C LYS A 293 -8.34 16.54 0.86
N PRO A 294 -9.36 15.69 0.67
CA PRO A 294 -9.34 14.68 -0.39
C PRO A 294 -9.14 15.25 -1.79
N GLU A 295 -9.75 16.40 -2.09
CA GLU A 295 -9.62 17.10 -3.38
C GLU A 295 -8.20 17.61 -3.65
N ASP A 296 -7.36 17.75 -2.59
CA ASP A 296 -5.98 18.23 -2.67
C ASP A 296 -4.97 17.08 -2.58
N MET A 297 -5.40 15.83 -2.80
CA MET A 297 -4.52 14.66 -2.70
C MET A 297 -3.32 14.75 -3.64
N LEU A 298 -2.17 14.28 -3.16
CA LEU A 298 -0.88 14.42 -3.83
C LEU A 298 -0.45 13.19 -4.63
N ASN A 299 -1.26 12.13 -4.68
CA ASN A 299 -0.99 10.93 -5.45
C ASN A 299 -2.30 10.29 -5.89
N MET A 300 -2.22 9.40 -6.89
CA MET A 300 -3.27 8.42 -7.13
C MET A 300 -3.49 7.61 -5.86
N THR A 301 -4.75 7.43 -5.48
CA THR A 301 -5.15 6.63 -4.32
C THR A 301 -6.07 5.49 -4.73
N GLY A 302 -6.08 4.44 -3.93
CA GLY A 302 -6.84 3.22 -4.12
C GLY A 302 -6.59 2.29 -2.95
N THR A 303 -6.49 0.98 -3.18
CA THR A 303 -6.20 0.02 -2.12
C THR A 303 -4.93 0.40 -1.34
N THR A 304 -4.97 0.17 -0.03
CA THR A 304 -3.79 0.26 0.83
C THR A 304 -3.85 -0.84 1.89
N HIS A 305 -2.69 -1.44 2.19
CA HIS A 305 -2.55 -2.50 3.18
C HIS A 305 -1.13 -2.46 3.73
N GLY A 306 -0.98 -2.74 4.99
CA GLY A 306 0.31 -2.80 5.66
C GLY A 306 0.18 -2.82 7.17
N SER A 307 1.31 -2.77 7.87
CA SER A 307 1.34 -2.92 9.32
C SER A 307 2.49 -2.16 9.98
N LEU A 308 2.48 -2.17 11.30
CA LEU A 308 3.50 -1.58 12.16
C LEU A 308 4.57 -2.61 12.54
N GLU A 309 5.85 -2.19 12.60
CA GLU A 309 6.90 -2.97 13.19
C GLU A 309 7.96 -2.08 13.89
N CYS A 310 8.50 -2.58 15.00
CA CYS A 310 9.56 -1.91 15.74
C CYS A 310 10.92 -2.53 15.37
N ILE A 311 11.75 -1.77 14.66
CA ILE A 311 13.05 -2.23 14.19
C ILE A 311 14.13 -1.39 14.85
N GLY A 312 14.98 -2.03 15.65
CA GLY A 312 16.05 -1.32 16.37
C GLY A 312 15.56 -0.22 17.33
N GLY A 313 14.35 -0.35 17.87
CA GLY A 313 13.71 0.63 18.76
C GLY A 313 12.98 1.78 18.05
N GLN A 314 12.97 1.81 16.74
CA GLN A 314 12.19 2.76 15.93
C GLN A 314 10.97 2.05 15.35
N TRP A 315 9.78 2.65 15.52
CA TRP A 315 8.54 2.18 14.90
C TRP A 315 8.44 2.67 13.45
N TYR A 316 7.95 1.79 12.58
CA TYR A 316 7.66 2.07 11.18
C TYR A 316 6.27 1.59 10.83
N ILE A 317 5.57 2.35 9.97
CA ILE A 317 4.41 1.87 9.21
C ILE A 317 4.90 1.40 7.85
N PHE A 318 4.59 0.15 7.52
CA PHE A 318 4.78 -0.41 6.19
C PHE A 318 3.46 -0.29 5.44
N TYR A 319 3.53 0.08 4.18
CA TYR A 319 2.38 0.30 3.33
C TYR A 319 2.79 0.11 1.87
N HIS A 320 1.89 0.30 0.92
CA HIS A 320 2.25 0.28 -0.50
C HIS A 320 1.72 1.52 -1.23
N ARG A 321 2.38 1.87 -2.33
CA ARG A 321 1.93 2.90 -3.27
C ARG A 321 1.49 2.26 -4.59
N LEU A 322 0.59 2.94 -5.30
CA LEU A 322 0.10 2.52 -6.61
C LEU A 322 0.97 3.07 -7.73
N THR A 323 1.12 2.32 -8.81
CA THR A 323 1.87 2.70 -10.01
C THR A 323 1.14 2.24 -11.27
N HIS A 324 1.65 2.54 -12.46
CA HIS A 324 1.15 2.05 -13.75
C HIS A 324 -0.33 2.36 -14.00
N LYS A 325 -0.83 3.45 -13.43
CA LYS A 325 -2.25 3.85 -13.55
C LYS A 325 -3.23 2.75 -13.12
N SER A 326 -2.86 1.94 -12.13
CA SER A 326 -3.68 0.82 -11.70
C SER A 326 -3.49 0.47 -10.22
N ASP A 327 -4.47 -0.25 -9.66
CA ASP A 327 -4.36 -0.89 -8.36
C ASP A 327 -3.53 -2.19 -8.38
N TYR A 328 -3.13 -2.66 -9.55
CA TYR A 328 -2.55 -4.00 -9.73
C TYR A 328 -1.02 -4.01 -9.80
N SER A 329 -0.39 -2.89 -9.54
CA SER A 329 1.06 -2.72 -9.63
C SER A 329 1.53 -1.89 -8.45
N ARG A 330 1.66 -2.54 -7.29
CA ARG A 330 1.82 -1.90 -5.98
C ARG A 330 3.23 -2.11 -5.44
N GLN A 331 3.91 -1.03 -5.06
CA GLN A 331 5.29 -1.06 -4.55
C GLN A 331 5.34 -0.83 -3.04
N ALA A 332 6.16 -1.63 -2.35
CA ALA A 332 6.37 -1.55 -0.90
C ALA A 332 7.06 -0.24 -0.47
N CYS A 333 6.43 0.47 0.45
CA CYS A 333 6.92 1.69 1.08
C CYS A 333 6.89 1.56 2.61
N ALA A 334 7.63 2.41 3.31
CA ALA A 334 7.59 2.48 4.76
C ALA A 334 7.90 3.90 5.23
N GLU A 335 7.33 4.30 6.37
CA GLU A 335 7.64 5.57 7.03
C GLU A 335 7.90 5.38 8.51
N LYS A 336 8.73 6.23 9.08
CA LYS A 336 8.92 6.30 10.54
C LYS A 336 7.66 6.82 11.20
N VAL A 337 7.25 6.17 12.28
CA VAL A 337 6.17 6.65 13.13
C VAL A 337 6.65 6.85 14.56
N GLU A 338 6.01 7.76 15.26
CA GLU A 338 6.22 7.99 16.68
C GLU A 338 5.07 7.39 17.46
N LEU A 339 5.39 6.41 18.31
CA LEU A 339 4.47 5.93 19.34
C LEU A 339 4.67 6.82 20.58
N ARG A 340 3.68 7.66 20.87
CA ARG A 340 3.71 8.60 21.98
C ARG A 340 3.57 7.91 23.34
N PRO A 341 3.96 8.56 24.44
CA PRO A 341 3.84 7.97 25.78
C PRO A 341 2.41 7.60 26.20
N ASP A 342 1.40 8.24 25.63
CA ASP A 342 -0.02 7.93 25.83
C ASP A 342 -0.52 6.79 24.95
N GLY A 343 0.34 6.21 24.12
CA GLY A 343 0.01 5.14 23.17
C GLY A 343 -0.58 5.64 21.85
N SER A 344 -0.74 6.95 21.65
CA SER A 344 -1.24 7.47 20.39
C SER A 344 -0.15 7.48 19.31
N ILE A 345 -0.57 7.35 18.04
CA ILE A 345 0.28 7.46 16.85
C ILE A 345 -0.24 8.66 16.05
N ALA A 346 0.66 9.61 15.75
CA ALA A 346 0.30 10.72 14.86
C ALA A 346 0.36 10.27 13.41
N GLN A 347 -0.53 10.82 12.58
CA GLN A 347 -0.44 10.63 11.14
C GLN A 347 0.90 11.15 10.62
N VAL A 348 1.55 10.36 9.78
CA VAL A 348 2.78 10.71 9.08
C VAL A 348 2.50 10.98 7.60
N GLU A 349 3.37 11.77 6.98
CA GLU A 349 3.33 12.02 5.54
C GLU A 349 4.06 10.94 4.76
N VAL A 350 3.75 10.80 3.46
CA VAL A 350 4.55 9.98 2.54
C VAL A 350 5.84 10.71 2.18
N THR A 351 6.97 9.99 2.22
CA THR A 351 8.29 10.56 1.93
C THR A 351 9.08 9.72 0.93
N SER A 352 10.10 10.32 0.32
CA SER A 352 11.09 9.58 -0.45
C SER A 352 12.13 8.88 0.44
N CYS A 353 12.20 9.22 1.74
CA CYS A 353 13.22 8.71 2.65
C CYS A 353 12.95 7.26 3.10
N GLY A 354 11.69 6.92 3.39
CA GLY A 354 11.34 5.58 3.83
C GLY A 354 12.17 5.07 5.01
N LEU A 355 12.83 3.95 4.81
CA LEU A 355 13.68 3.29 5.81
C LEU A 355 15.06 3.95 5.99
N ASN A 356 15.37 5.04 5.29
CA ASN A 356 16.60 5.78 5.53
C ASN A 356 16.62 6.36 6.94
N GLN A 357 17.78 6.38 7.59
CA GLN A 357 17.88 6.87 8.96
C GLN A 357 17.69 8.40 9.10
N GLY A 358 17.68 9.12 7.99
CA GLY A 358 17.52 10.58 7.93
C GLY A 358 17.19 11.02 6.51
N PRO A 359 17.31 12.32 6.20
CA PRO A 359 17.13 12.82 4.84
C PRO A 359 18.13 12.17 3.87
N LEU A 360 17.76 12.08 2.60
CA LEU A 360 18.67 11.68 1.53
C LEU A 360 19.73 12.75 1.32
N ARG A 361 20.93 12.38 0.89
CA ARG A 361 21.96 13.36 0.54
C ARG A 361 21.64 14.00 -0.81
N ALA A 362 21.67 15.29 -0.91
CA ALA A 362 21.50 16.00 -2.18
C ALA A 362 22.80 15.94 -3.01
N GLU A 363 23.22 14.73 -3.40
CA GLU A 363 24.46 14.45 -4.14
C GLU A 363 24.23 13.31 -5.12
N GLY A 364 24.73 13.44 -6.37
CA GLY A 364 24.65 12.42 -7.40
C GLY A 364 23.28 12.34 -8.08
N SER A 365 22.89 11.16 -8.49
CA SER A 365 21.65 10.92 -9.25
C SER A 365 20.71 9.98 -8.49
N TYR A 366 19.42 10.27 -8.58
CA TYR A 366 18.34 9.46 -8.02
C TYR A 366 17.34 9.11 -9.12
N PRO A 367 16.78 7.88 -9.11
CA PRO A 367 15.66 7.57 -9.99
C PRO A 367 14.49 8.53 -9.75
N ALA A 368 13.94 9.12 -10.80
CA ALA A 368 12.79 10.03 -10.64
C ALA A 368 11.61 9.36 -9.94
N VAL A 369 11.49 8.05 -10.10
CA VAL A 369 10.41 7.23 -9.52
C VAL A 369 10.42 7.12 -7.99
N ILE A 370 11.41 7.69 -7.29
CA ILE A 370 11.36 7.85 -5.82
C ILE A 370 10.52 9.05 -5.38
N ALA A 371 9.91 9.78 -6.32
CA ALA A 371 8.97 10.83 -5.98
C ALA A 371 7.90 10.31 -5.03
N CYS A 372 7.70 11.03 -3.93
CA CYS A 372 6.70 10.71 -2.92
C CYS A 372 5.37 11.44 -3.15
N ASN A 373 5.40 12.55 -3.87
CA ASN A 373 4.20 13.26 -4.31
C ASN A 373 4.22 13.41 -5.83
N LEU A 374 3.08 13.16 -6.45
CA LEU A 374 2.93 13.21 -7.91
C LEU A 374 1.48 13.55 -8.25
N THR A 375 1.23 14.78 -8.72
CA THR A 375 -0.12 15.24 -9.01
C THR A 375 -0.16 16.30 -10.10
N ASN A 376 -1.21 16.26 -10.93
CA ASN A 376 -1.61 17.35 -11.82
C ASN A 376 -2.81 18.15 -11.25
N GLY A 377 -3.19 17.89 -9.99
CA GLY A 377 -4.38 18.46 -9.35
C GLY A 377 -5.68 17.69 -9.64
N HIS A 378 -5.60 16.55 -10.37
CA HIS A 378 -6.74 15.72 -10.77
C HIS A 378 -6.42 14.23 -10.66
N MET A 379 -5.82 13.85 -9.55
CA MET A 379 -5.41 12.45 -9.37
C MET A 379 -6.64 11.56 -9.15
N PRO A 380 -6.68 10.37 -9.78
CA PRO A 380 -7.80 9.45 -9.60
C PRO A 380 -7.76 8.80 -8.22
N HIS A 381 -8.95 8.43 -7.77
CA HIS A 381 -9.17 7.53 -6.66
C HIS A 381 -10.03 6.36 -7.14
N GLY A 382 -9.63 5.15 -6.83
CA GLY A 382 -10.39 3.98 -7.24
C GLY A 382 -9.94 2.71 -6.56
N SER A 383 -10.69 1.65 -6.77
CA SER A 383 -10.40 0.30 -6.33
C SER A 383 -10.68 -0.67 -7.47
N ASN A 384 -9.84 -1.70 -7.62
CA ASN A 384 -9.93 -2.72 -8.67
C ASN A 384 -9.94 -2.11 -10.09
N SER A 385 -9.11 -1.10 -10.35
CA SER A 385 -9.20 -0.28 -11.56
C SER A 385 -7.87 -0.16 -12.29
N VAL A 386 -7.96 -0.03 -13.61
CA VAL A 386 -6.94 0.56 -14.47
C VAL A 386 -7.54 1.84 -15.04
N PHE A 387 -6.81 2.95 -14.93
CA PHE A 387 -7.31 4.26 -15.36
C PHE A 387 -6.86 4.58 -16.78
N LYS A 388 -7.79 5.08 -17.61
CA LYS A 388 -7.52 5.54 -18.98
C LYS A 388 -7.14 7.00 -19.07
N GLU A 389 -7.65 7.81 -18.14
CA GLU A 389 -7.39 9.23 -18.10
C GLU A 389 -5.87 9.45 -18.01
N ALA A 390 -5.40 10.52 -18.65
CA ALA A 390 -4.02 10.90 -18.54
C ALA A 390 -3.76 11.61 -17.21
N PHE A 391 -2.76 11.14 -16.47
CA PHE A 391 -2.24 11.79 -15.27
C PHE A 391 -0.81 11.30 -15.02
N PRO A 392 0.04 12.11 -14.35
CA PRO A 392 1.41 11.74 -14.10
C PRO A 392 1.49 10.46 -13.25
N ASN A 393 2.27 9.50 -13.70
CA ASN A 393 2.38 8.20 -13.04
C ASN A 393 3.77 7.59 -13.15
N VAL A 394 4.13 6.78 -12.16
CA VAL A 394 5.31 5.93 -12.22
C VAL A 394 5.01 4.77 -13.15
N THR A 395 5.86 4.56 -14.15
CA THR A 395 5.69 3.52 -15.15
C THR A 395 7.04 3.01 -15.67
N ASN A 396 7.01 2.03 -16.57
CA ASN A 396 8.20 1.52 -17.25
C ASN A 396 7.95 1.26 -18.73
N ARG A 397 9.04 1.16 -19.46
CA ARG A 397 9.10 0.63 -20.82
C ARG A 397 10.29 -0.33 -20.91
N GLY A 398 10.01 -1.62 -20.90
CA GLY A 398 11.05 -2.62 -20.67
C GLY A 398 11.72 -2.40 -19.31
N ASN A 399 13.04 -2.26 -19.28
CA ASN A 399 13.79 -2.03 -18.04
C ASN A 399 13.93 -0.54 -17.66
N GLU A 400 13.46 0.38 -18.49
CA GLU A 400 13.49 1.81 -18.20
C GLU A 400 12.29 2.19 -17.33
N ARG A 401 12.52 2.69 -16.12
CA ARG A 401 11.48 3.22 -15.20
C ARG A 401 11.58 4.73 -15.16
N PHE A 402 10.42 5.38 -15.23
CA PHE A 402 10.31 6.84 -15.29
C PHE A 402 8.93 7.31 -14.81
N ILE A 403 8.79 8.60 -14.61
CA ILE A 403 7.48 9.25 -14.47
C ILE A 403 7.03 9.66 -15.87
N GLY A 404 5.89 9.16 -16.31
CA GLY A 404 5.27 9.49 -17.60
C GLY A 404 4.06 10.38 -17.45
N GLU A 405 3.54 10.82 -18.60
CA GLU A 405 2.34 11.68 -18.70
C GLU A 405 2.44 12.98 -17.86
N ILE A 406 3.65 13.53 -17.73
CA ILE A 406 3.87 14.82 -17.05
C ILE A 406 3.36 15.93 -17.97
N GLU A 407 2.34 16.66 -17.52
CA GLU A 407 1.68 17.72 -18.27
C GLU A 407 1.69 19.04 -17.50
N GLU A 408 1.22 20.13 -18.14
CA GLU A 408 1.16 21.48 -17.55
C GLU A 408 0.60 21.45 -16.12
N GLY A 409 1.33 22.08 -15.19
CA GLY A 409 0.98 22.18 -13.77
C GLY A 409 1.26 20.93 -12.96
N THR A 410 1.84 19.87 -13.53
CA THR A 410 2.24 18.69 -12.75
C THR A 410 3.27 19.07 -11.70
N LEU A 411 3.00 18.68 -10.45
CA LEU A 411 3.90 18.79 -9.31
C LEU A 411 4.48 17.41 -8.99
N ILE A 412 5.82 17.37 -8.85
CA ILE A 412 6.60 16.18 -8.50
C ILE A 412 7.39 16.51 -7.24
N GLY A 413 7.11 15.82 -6.14
CA GLY A 413 7.73 16.09 -4.83
C GLY A 413 8.67 14.99 -4.37
N TYR A 414 9.81 15.39 -3.86
CA TYR A 414 10.82 14.54 -3.25
C TYR A 414 11.10 15.04 -1.83
N LYS A 415 10.88 14.23 -0.81
CA LYS A 415 11.03 14.61 0.60
C LYS A 415 11.84 13.56 1.35
N TYR A 416 12.91 13.89 2.04
CA TYR A 416 13.64 15.15 2.17
C TYR A 416 15.11 14.94 1.77
N PHE A 417 15.79 16.04 1.40
CA PHE A 417 17.22 16.02 1.11
C PHE A 417 18.02 16.88 2.08
N ASP A 418 19.20 16.41 2.51
CA ASP A 418 20.23 17.22 3.18
C ASP A 418 21.01 17.96 2.09
N CYS A 419 20.61 19.21 1.86
CA CYS A 419 21.19 20.11 0.86
C CYS A 419 22.36 20.88 1.45
N ARG A 420 23.58 20.35 1.29
CA ARG A 420 24.81 21.04 1.68
C ARG A 420 25.61 21.40 0.45
N GLN A 421 25.87 22.71 0.26
CA GLN A 421 26.64 23.20 -0.88
C GLN A 421 26.10 22.76 -2.25
N VAL A 422 24.78 22.57 -2.35
CA VAL A 422 24.13 22.24 -3.63
C VAL A 422 24.20 23.47 -4.52
N SER A 423 24.94 23.34 -5.63
CA SER A 423 25.13 24.43 -6.58
C SER A 423 24.29 24.27 -7.85
N ARG A 424 23.83 23.03 -8.15
CA ARG A 424 23.06 22.76 -9.35
C ARG A 424 22.10 21.58 -9.14
N ILE A 425 20.88 21.74 -9.65
CA ILE A 425 19.90 20.66 -9.74
C ILE A 425 19.57 20.45 -11.21
N GLY A 426 19.50 19.17 -11.63
CA GLY A 426 19.18 18.76 -12.98
C GLY A 426 18.23 17.59 -13.02
N VAL A 427 17.77 17.29 -14.22
CA VAL A 427 16.90 16.17 -14.53
C VAL A 427 17.36 15.47 -15.80
N ILE A 428 17.10 14.17 -15.90
CA ILE A 428 17.15 13.46 -17.18
C ILE A 428 15.71 13.31 -17.66
N ALA A 429 15.38 14.01 -18.73
CA ALA A 429 14.01 14.10 -19.26
C ALA A 429 13.99 13.98 -20.79
N ARG A 430 12.82 13.72 -21.35
CA ARG A 430 12.54 13.75 -22.80
C ARG A 430 11.10 14.17 -23.06
N ILE A 431 10.82 14.60 -24.27
CA ILE A 431 9.44 14.81 -24.74
C ILE A 431 8.75 13.44 -24.89
N GLU A 432 7.53 13.37 -24.42
CA GLU A 432 6.64 12.23 -24.65
C GLU A 432 5.94 12.42 -26.01
N ASP A 433 6.04 11.40 -26.86
CA ASP A 433 5.37 11.34 -28.15
C ASP A 433 4.82 9.93 -28.44
N GLU A 434 4.18 9.73 -29.57
CA GLU A 434 3.57 8.44 -29.94
C GLU A 434 4.58 7.27 -30.00
N THR A 435 5.88 7.56 -30.11
CA THR A 435 6.93 6.51 -30.21
C THR A 435 7.40 6.01 -28.86
N ASN A 436 7.21 6.78 -27.78
CA ASN A 436 7.74 6.49 -26.46
C ASN A 436 6.70 6.48 -25.34
N GLN A 437 5.44 6.85 -25.61
CA GLN A 437 4.35 6.75 -24.63
C GLN A 437 4.09 5.30 -24.22
N VAL A 438 3.62 5.11 -23.01
CA VAL A 438 3.16 3.82 -22.50
C VAL A 438 1.65 3.74 -22.69
N VAL A 439 1.21 2.75 -23.50
CA VAL A 439 -0.21 2.48 -23.73
C VAL A 439 -0.63 1.31 -22.85
N TYR A 440 -1.69 1.52 -22.09
CA TYR A 440 -2.28 0.48 -21.24
C TYR A 440 -3.42 -0.19 -22.01
N ASP A 441 -3.15 -1.39 -22.53
CA ASP A 441 -4.10 -2.18 -23.34
C ASP A 441 -4.92 -3.16 -22.49
N GLY A 442 -4.75 -3.15 -21.17
CA GLY A 442 -5.44 -4.05 -20.25
C GLY A 442 -6.97 -3.88 -20.32
N PRO A 443 -7.73 -4.93 -20.02
CA PRO A 443 -9.19 -4.83 -19.96
C PRO A 443 -9.57 -3.82 -18.90
N LEU A 444 -10.29 -2.77 -19.32
CA LEU A 444 -10.95 -1.88 -18.37
C LEU A 444 -12.06 -2.67 -17.69
N ARG A 445 -11.85 -3.03 -16.46
CA ARG A 445 -12.99 -3.24 -15.59
C ARG A 445 -13.36 -1.91 -14.97
N VAL A 446 -14.49 -1.38 -15.39
CA VAL A 446 -15.30 -0.56 -14.51
C VAL A 446 -15.80 -1.53 -13.47
N ASP A 447 -15.21 -1.54 -12.29
CA ASP A 447 -15.74 -2.32 -11.19
C ASP A 447 -17.16 -1.84 -10.93
N ILE A 448 -18.11 -2.76 -10.85
CA ILE A 448 -19.47 -2.47 -10.36
C ILE A 448 -19.46 -1.91 -8.93
N ARG A 449 -18.32 -2.01 -8.23
CA ARG A 449 -18.03 -1.40 -6.94
C ARG A 449 -17.51 0.03 -7.01
N THR A 450 -17.36 0.65 -8.18
CA THR A 450 -17.14 2.09 -8.25
C THR A 450 -18.39 2.79 -7.74
N GLN A 451 -18.57 2.74 -6.45
CA GLN A 451 -19.28 3.82 -5.80
C GLN A 451 -18.55 5.08 -6.22
N GLU A 452 -19.28 6.03 -6.78
CA GLU A 452 -18.78 7.36 -7.01
C GLU A 452 -18.34 7.92 -5.66
N PHE A 453 -17.07 7.70 -5.32
CA PHE A 453 -16.52 8.39 -4.18
C PHE A 453 -16.68 9.90 -4.42
N ARG A 454 -17.03 10.61 -3.38
CA ARG A 454 -17.36 12.06 -3.35
C ARG A 454 -16.27 12.99 -3.91
N PHE A 455 -15.21 12.45 -4.51
CA PHE A 455 -14.04 13.16 -5.06
C PHE A 455 -14.15 13.50 -6.55
N ARG A 456 -15.18 13.02 -7.26
CA ARG A 456 -15.27 13.14 -8.73
C ARG A 456 -15.60 14.52 -9.29
N ASP A 457 -16.04 15.48 -8.50
CA ASP A 457 -16.62 16.73 -9.03
C ASP A 457 -15.74 17.98 -8.91
N HIS A 458 -14.46 17.86 -8.55
CA HIS A 458 -13.60 19.03 -8.45
C HIS A 458 -12.59 19.09 -9.60
N THR A 459 -13.09 19.30 -10.82
CA THR A 459 -12.24 19.75 -11.92
C THR A 459 -11.82 21.20 -11.68
N ILE A 460 -10.74 21.40 -10.94
CA ILE A 460 -10.03 22.67 -10.96
C ILE A 460 -9.29 22.73 -12.29
N ARG A 461 -9.99 23.16 -13.35
CA ARG A 461 -9.31 23.62 -14.56
C ARG A 461 -8.53 24.86 -14.17
N ARG A 462 -7.21 24.74 -14.04
CA ARG A 462 -6.35 25.92 -14.04
C ARG A 462 -6.55 26.64 -15.37
N PRO A 463 -6.71 27.98 -15.39
CA PRO A 463 -6.81 28.72 -16.64
C PRO A 463 -5.62 28.37 -17.52
N GLY A 464 -5.86 28.10 -18.80
CA GLY A 464 -4.79 27.85 -19.76
C GLY A 464 -3.77 28.99 -19.68
N MET A 465 -2.54 28.67 -19.30
CA MET A 465 -1.42 29.60 -19.36
C MET A 465 -1.02 29.79 -20.81
N PRO A 466 -0.44 30.94 -21.17
CA PRO A 466 0.08 31.16 -22.51
C PRO A 466 1.15 30.10 -22.84
N THR A 467 1.23 29.75 -24.11
CA THR A 467 2.23 28.84 -24.69
C THR A 467 3.63 29.11 -24.14
N GLN A 468 4.15 28.18 -23.34
CA GLN A 468 5.49 28.28 -22.76
C GLN A 468 6.36 27.16 -23.31
N GLU A 469 7.63 27.48 -23.54
CA GLU A 469 8.66 26.46 -23.78
C GLU A 469 8.74 25.51 -22.57
N PRO A 470 8.96 24.21 -22.79
CA PRO A 470 9.00 23.22 -21.70
C PRO A 470 10.04 23.59 -20.64
N GLN A 471 9.61 23.68 -19.40
CA GLN A 471 10.47 24.00 -18.25
C GLN A 471 9.96 23.39 -16.95
N LEU A 472 10.87 23.23 -15.99
CA LEU A 472 10.59 22.76 -14.65
C LEU A 472 11.03 23.81 -13.62
N GLU A 473 10.09 24.34 -12.86
CA GLU A 473 10.41 25.17 -11.69
C GLU A 473 10.89 24.28 -10.55
N ILE A 474 11.95 24.70 -9.86
CA ILE A 474 12.44 24.07 -8.64
C ILE A 474 11.93 24.89 -7.47
N ARG A 475 11.25 24.25 -6.53
CA ARG A 475 10.70 24.87 -5.32
C ARG A 475 11.11 24.11 -4.07
N LEU A 476 11.20 24.81 -2.92
CA LEU A 476 11.49 24.22 -1.61
C LEU A 476 10.23 24.00 -0.75
N SER A 477 9.08 24.23 -1.29
CA SER A 477 7.77 23.91 -0.72
C SER A 477 6.75 23.71 -1.83
N GLU A 478 5.66 23.07 -1.52
CA GLU A 478 4.59 22.72 -2.48
C GLU A 478 4.03 23.95 -3.22
N THR A 479 3.85 25.07 -2.48
CA THR A 479 3.23 26.31 -2.98
C THR A 479 4.15 27.52 -2.97
N GLY A 480 5.46 27.32 -2.68
CA GLY A 480 6.42 28.41 -2.61
C GLY A 480 6.87 28.93 -3.97
N ASP A 481 7.59 30.03 -3.95
CA ASP A 481 8.23 30.59 -5.14
C ASP A 481 9.30 29.65 -5.70
N ALA A 482 9.54 29.73 -7.01
CA ALA A 482 10.63 29.01 -7.66
C ALA A 482 11.99 29.58 -7.25
N VAL A 483 12.89 28.72 -6.78
CA VAL A 483 14.30 29.09 -6.49
C VAL A 483 15.16 29.02 -7.75
N ALA A 484 14.76 28.26 -8.75
CA ALA A 484 15.38 28.19 -10.07
C ALA A 484 14.43 27.58 -11.10
N THR A 485 14.78 27.64 -12.38
CA THR A 485 14.02 27.05 -13.48
C THR A 485 14.97 26.27 -14.40
N ILE A 486 14.69 25.00 -14.58
CA ILE A 486 15.36 24.14 -15.59
C ILE A 486 14.60 24.31 -16.90
N ARG A 487 15.23 24.89 -17.90
CA ARG A 487 14.69 24.95 -19.27
C ARG A 487 14.99 23.64 -20.00
N LEU A 488 14.01 23.12 -20.71
CA LEU A 488 14.17 21.93 -21.56
C LEU A 488 14.35 22.36 -23.01
N ASP A 489 15.32 23.24 -23.23
CA ASP A 489 15.61 23.81 -24.54
C ASP A 489 15.97 22.71 -25.55
N GLU A 490 15.37 22.76 -26.75
CA GLU A 490 15.58 21.78 -27.83
C GLU A 490 15.26 20.32 -27.43
N ALA A 491 14.40 20.12 -26.39
CA ALA A 491 14.00 18.80 -25.96
C ALA A 491 13.30 18.02 -27.10
N ASP A 492 13.74 16.79 -27.28
CA ASP A 492 13.16 15.81 -28.21
C ASP A 492 12.73 14.53 -27.48
N ASN A 493 12.50 13.46 -28.20
CA ASN A 493 12.09 12.16 -27.64
C ASN A 493 13.27 11.29 -27.13
N GLN A 494 14.47 11.87 -27.05
CA GLN A 494 15.66 11.20 -26.48
C GLN A 494 15.93 11.69 -25.07
N TRP A 495 16.45 10.81 -24.22
CA TRP A 495 16.85 11.17 -22.86
C TRP A 495 18.03 12.15 -22.89
N GLN A 496 17.82 13.34 -22.33
CA GLN A 496 18.83 14.38 -22.22
C GLN A 496 18.89 14.93 -20.79
N CYS A 497 20.06 15.43 -20.41
CA CYS A 497 20.28 16.05 -19.10
C CYS A 497 20.11 17.56 -19.20
N TYR A 498 19.18 18.10 -18.44
CA TYR A 498 18.90 19.53 -18.30
C TYR A 498 19.18 19.96 -16.86
N SER A 499 19.69 21.16 -16.63
CA SER A 499 20.01 21.61 -15.26
C SER A 499 19.97 23.12 -15.13
N ALA A 500 19.79 23.58 -13.90
CA ALA A 500 19.89 24.98 -13.53
C ALA A 500 20.82 25.14 -12.31
N ASP A 501 21.53 26.27 -12.26
CA ASP A 501 22.22 26.68 -11.05
C ASP A 501 21.18 27.07 -9.98
N VAL A 502 21.43 26.72 -8.73
CA VAL A 502 20.52 26.96 -7.63
C VAL A 502 21.26 27.63 -6.47
N ASP A 503 20.54 28.47 -5.74
CA ASP A 503 20.98 29.03 -4.46
C ASP A 503 20.00 28.53 -3.38
N ILE A 504 20.32 27.37 -2.81
CA ILE A 504 19.52 26.71 -1.77
C ILE A 504 20.29 26.80 -0.46
N PRO A 505 19.67 27.32 0.62
CA PRO A 505 20.30 27.33 1.94
C PRO A 505 20.74 25.92 2.38
N ASP A 506 21.89 25.81 3.03
CA ASP A 506 22.28 24.55 3.66
C ASP A 506 21.20 24.12 4.68
N GLY A 507 20.82 22.85 4.63
CA GLY A 507 19.79 22.29 5.51
C GLY A 507 18.98 21.17 4.88
N ILE A 508 17.94 20.78 5.60
CA ILE A 508 17.00 19.74 5.13
C ILE A 508 15.85 20.41 4.39
N HIS A 509 15.71 20.07 3.11
CA HIS A 509 14.68 20.64 2.25
C HIS A 509 13.94 19.55 1.46
N PRO A 510 12.63 19.72 1.21
CA PRO A 510 11.97 19.03 0.12
C PRO A 510 12.39 19.67 -1.21
N ILE A 511 12.36 18.90 -2.27
CA ILE A 511 12.55 19.40 -3.64
C ILE A 511 11.28 19.11 -4.41
N TYR A 512 10.63 20.16 -4.89
CA TYR A 512 9.47 20.07 -5.75
C TYR A 512 9.83 20.56 -7.15
N LEU A 513 9.38 19.81 -8.15
CA LEU A 513 9.46 20.22 -9.55
C LEU A 513 8.03 20.50 -10.03
N VAL A 514 7.81 21.67 -10.63
CA VAL A 514 6.51 22.02 -11.24
C VAL A 514 6.76 22.20 -12.73
N TYR A 515 6.08 21.39 -13.53
CA TYR A 515 6.22 21.42 -14.97
C TYR A 515 5.33 22.47 -15.63
N HIS A 516 5.90 23.19 -16.61
CA HIS A 516 5.21 24.11 -17.49
C HIS A 516 5.58 23.79 -18.95
N GLY A 517 4.59 23.61 -19.80
CA GLY A 517 4.80 23.35 -21.21
C GLY A 517 3.59 22.74 -21.91
N GLU A 518 3.49 22.93 -23.23
CA GLU A 518 2.38 22.37 -24.02
C GLU A 518 2.53 20.87 -24.29
N LYS A 519 3.79 20.39 -24.40
CA LYS A 519 4.08 18.99 -24.67
C LYS A 519 4.27 18.23 -23.38
N ARG A 520 3.78 17.01 -23.31
CA ARG A 520 4.09 16.11 -22.20
C ARG A 520 5.56 15.72 -22.21
N ILE A 521 6.09 15.47 -21.01
CA ILE A 521 7.44 14.98 -20.83
C ILE A 521 7.46 13.69 -20.01
N GLN A 522 8.57 12.98 -20.10
CA GLN A 522 8.92 11.87 -19.24
C GLN A 522 10.17 12.24 -18.45
N LEU A 523 10.24 11.81 -17.17
CA LEU A 523 11.32 12.12 -16.23
C LEU A 523 11.92 10.83 -15.70
N ARG A 524 13.25 10.61 -15.91
CA ARG A 524 13.94 9.39 -15.49
C ARG A 524 14.79 9.57 -14.25
N GLU A 525 15.47 10.70 -14.09
CA GLU A 525 16.38 10.95 -12.98
C GLU A 525 16.30 12.39 -12.47
N LEU A 526 16.52 12.54 -11.16
CA LEU A 526 16.82 13.80 -10.47
C LEU A 526 18.32 13.82 -10.16
N VAL A 527 19.01 14.90 -10.46
CA VAL A 527 20.48 14.99 -10.38
C VAL A 527 20.89 16.19 -9.52
N PHE A 528 21.81 15.96 -8.59
CA PHE A 528 22.39 17.01 -7.74
C PHE A 528 23.88 17.16 -8.00
N ARG A 529 24.38 18.39 -8.00
CA ARG A 529 25.80 18.72 -7.98
C ARG A 529 26.11 19.66 -6.83
N ILE A 530 27.13 19.34 -6.10
CA ILE A 530 27.70 20.17 -5.04
C ILE A 530 28.87 20.99 -5.59
N SER A 531 29.15 22.14 -4.97
CA SER A 531 30.24 23.07 -5.33
C SER A 531 31.61 22.46 -5.06
#